data_1fbf6f59af3cfe5c4c5263319cc17ff8
#
_entry.id   1fbf6f59af3cfe5c4c5263319cc17ff8
#
_cell.length_a   1.000
_cell.length_b   1.000
_cell.length_c   1.000
_cell.angle_alpha   90.00
_cell.angle_beta   90.00
_cell.angle_gamma   90.00
#
_symmetry.space_group_name_H-M   'P 1'
#
loop_
_entity.id
_entity.type
_entity.pdbx_description
1 polymer ?
#
loop_
_entity_poly.entity_id
_entity_poly.type
_entity_poly.pdbx_seq_one_letter_code
_entity_poly.pdbx_strand_id
1 'polypeptide(L)'
;NGTFEEGNLPSNWSKPSWHAHSYSIIPTPGDAAVEILTDIITNGDAQGSETTNFVSTHVGGANAACDIVDGVGKDGSRAFVVTSAGGGTNSWDTQFFLYADRPLVENDVVRISFDYRADTPNNSESQAHAAPGAYIHYDGGCAVSFTTEWQHFEKTITINTTLSPEGNMQTFAWNLDVGAPNAPANKYYFDNIKLQIVTKGNTIPLTPEEKKEALTRAMNNWIEGMMKATGGYVTTWDVVNEAISGGGNDGEGFYVLQSASNAGADAANNFYWQDYLGSEDYVRIVVAAARKYYAENGGVKPLKLFINDYNLESTWDNNQKAKSLVHWIEKWESDGVTKIDGIGTQMHVAYRANAADQQKQEEHVVKMFEILAKSGKLVKVSELDMGYVDESGTTVLTKDMTEEQHKAMAEYYKFIVKKYFEIIPVAQQYGITQWCATDAPGAPGE
;
A
#
# COMPACT_ATOMS: atom_id res chain seq x y z
N ASN A 1 -1.31 -10.14 0.94
CA ASN A 1 -0.08 -9.37 1.12
C ASN A 1 -0.39 -8.11 1.96
N GLY A 2 0.06 -8.09 3.21
CA GLY A 2 -0.13 -6.95 4.13
C GLY A 2 0.96 -5.88 4.02
N THR A 3 1.97 -6.08 3.18
CA THR A 3 3.13 -5.18 3.08
C THR A 3 3.01 -4.14 1.97
N PHE A 4 2.04 -4.29 1.06
CA PHE A 4 1.83 -3.40 -0.10
C PHE A 4 3.03 -3.30 -1.07
N GLU A 5 3.90 -4.31 -1.11
CA GLU A 5 5.13 -4.27 -1.92
C GLU A 5 4.95 -4.77 -3.35
N GLU A 6 3.80 -5.34 -3.69
CA GLU A 6 3.57 -5.94 -5.02
C GLU A 6 3.27 -4.92 -6.12
N GLY A 7 3.22 -3.63 -5.85
CA GLY A 7 2.91 -2.58 -6.84
C GLY A 7 1.49 -2.67 -7.43
N ASN A 8 0.75 -3.73 -7.11
CA ASN A 8 -0.64 -3.98 -7.45
C ASN A 8 -1.45 -4.18 -6.17
N LEU A 9 -2.77 -4.17 -6.30
CA LEU A 9 -3.63 -4.53 -5.18
C LEU A 9 -3.24 -5.92 -4.67
N PRO A 10 -2.90 -6.08 -3.37
CA PRO A 10 -2.49 -7.37 -2.82
C PRO A 10 -3.49 -8.48 -3.14
N SER A 11 -3.02 -9.72 -3.33
CA SER A 11 -3.84 -10.85 -3.77
C SER A 11 -5.04 -11.15 -2.87
N ASN A 12 -4.95 -10.78 -1.59
CA ASN A 12 -6.01 -10.96 -0.58
C ASN A 12 -6.96 -9.75 -0.49
N TRP A 13 -6.74 -8.73 -1.29
CA TRP A 13 -7.54 -7.52 -1.28
C TRP A 13 -8.38 -7.48 -2.53
N SER A 14 -9.64 -7.17 -2.39
CA SER A 14 -10.54 -6.95 -3.51
C SER A 14 -11.16 -5.57 -3.40
N LYS A 15 -11.28 -4.93 -4.54
CA LYS A 15 -12.04 -3.71 -4.69
C LYS A 15 -13.53 -4.07 -4.66
N PRO A 16 -14.35 -3.48 -3.78
CA PRO A 16 -15.78 -3.68 -3.84
C PRO A 16 -16.33 -3.36 -5.23
N SER A 17 -17.21 -4.20 -5.75
CA SER A 17 -17.73 -4.07 -7.13
C SER A 17 -18.48 -2.76 -7.39
N TRP A 18 -18.96 -2.12 -6.33
CA TRP A 18 -19.68 -0.83 -6.38
C TRP A 18 -18.76 0.40 -6.26
N HIS A 19 -17.44 0.20 -6.08
CA HIS A 19 -16.46 1.29 -6.01
C HIS A 19 -15.86 1.59 -7.39
N ALA A 20 -16.09 2.80 -7.89
CA ALA A 20 -15.54 3.26 -9.17
C ALA A 20 -14.09 3.78 -9.08
N HIS A 21 -13.51 3.86 -7.87
CA HIS A 21 -12.20 4.45 -7.66
C HIS A 21 -11.05 3.51 -8.02
N SER A 22 -9.97 4.07 -8.54
CA SER A 22 -8.70 3.36 -8.70
C SER A 22 -7.93 3.41 -7.38
N TYR A 23 -7.39 2.28 -6.96
CA TYR A 23 -6.46 2.21 -5.84
C TYR A 23 -5.04 2.28 -6.37
N SER A 24 -4.19 3.05 -5.73
CA SER A 24 -2.74 3.03 -5.93
C SER A 24 -2.06 2.59 -4.64
N ILE A 25 -1.09 1.71 -4.78
CA ILE A 25 -0.22 1.33 -3.66
C ILE A 25 0.94 2.31 -3.66
N ILE A 26 1.08 3.05 -2.58
CA ILE A 26 2.24 3.91 -2.36
C ILE A 26 3.17 3.12 -1.43
N PRO A 27 4.37 2.74 -1.89
CA PRO A 27 5.33 2.06 -1.03
C PRO A 27 5.64 2.91 0.20
N THR A 28 5.49 2.34 1.37
CA THR A 28 5.90 3.00 2.62
C THR A 28 7.39 2.75 2.80
N PRO A 29 8.23 3.80 2.94
CA PRO A 29 9.63 3.62 3.30
C PRO A 29 9.71 2.87 4.65
N GLY A 30 10.31 1.69 4.66
CA GLY A 30 10.52 0.89 5.85
C GLY A 30 10.02 -0.55 5.80
N ASP A 31 9.03 -0.86 4.92
CA ASP A 31 8.56 -2.23 4.68
C ASP A 31 8.99 -2.79 3.30
N ALA A 32 9.72 -2.01 2.51
CA ALA A 32 10.36 -2.54 1.31
C ALA A 32 11.37 -3.60 1.74
N ALA A 33 11.23 -4.82 1.20
CA ALA A 33 12.27 -5.81 1.35
C ALA A 33 13.58 -5.17 0.88
N VAL A 34 14.53 -5.00 1.80
CA VAL A 34 15.82 -4.42 1.46
C VAL A 34 16.44 -5.35 0.43
N GLU A 35 16.60 -4.88 -0.81
CA GLU A 35 17.34 -5.62 -1.81
C GLU A 35 18.79 -5.71 -1.33
N ILE A 36 19.25 -6.92 -1.06
CA ILE A 36 20.65 -7.20 -0.79
C ILE A 36 21.28 -7.48 -2.15
N LEU A 37 22.18 -6.61 -2.55
CA LEU A 37 22.96 -6.75 -3.77
C LEU A 37 24.29 -7.39 -3.43
N THR A 38 24.56 -8.58 -3.98
CA THR A 38 25.80 -9.29 -3.79
C THR A 38 26.56 -9.30 -5.12
N ASP A 39 27.72 -8.65 -5.17
CA ASP A 39 28.58 -8.65 -6.35
C ASP A 39 29.05 -10.07 -6.68
N ILE A 40 29.01 -10.44 -7.94
CA ILE A 40 29.49 -11.70 -8.50
C ILE A 40 30.52 -11.47 -9.61
N ILE A 41 31.18 -10.33 -9.56
CA ILE A 41 32.37 -9.94 -10.34
C ILE A 41 33.27 -9.09 -9.44
N THR A 42 34.54 -8.96 -9.84
CA THR A 42 35.52 -8.08 -9.20
C THR A 42 36.06 -7.05 -10.22
N ASN A 43 36.52 -5.90 -9.73
CA ASN A 43 37.15 -4.84 -10.54
C ASN A 43 36.27 -4.28 -11.68
N GLY A 44 34.94 -4.19 -11.49
CA GLY A 44 34.03 -3.68 -12.52
C GLY A 44 34.24 -2.19 -12.87
N ASP A 45 34.92 -1.44 -12.01
CA ASP A 45 35.31 -0.04 -12.23
C ASP A 45 36.66 0.10 -12.98
N ALA A 46 37.27 -1.01 -13.36
CA ALA A 46 38.56 -1.08 -14.06
C ALA A 46 39.76 -0.45 -13.30
N GLN A 47 39.62 -0.14 -11.97
CA GLN A 47 40.69 0.53 -11.24
C GLN A 47 41.78 -0.44 -10.74
N GLY A 48 41.45 -1.73 -10.61
CA GLY A 48 42.41 -2.80 -10.33
C GLY A 48 43.07 -3.36 -11.59
N SER A 49 43.79 -4.48 -11.41
CA SER A 49 44.42 -5.25 -12.51
C SER A 49 43.67 -6.53 -12.86
N GLU A 50 42.65 -6.89 -12.09
CA GLU A 50 41.91 -8.14 -12.30
C GLU A 50 41.00 -8.05 -13.51
N THR A 51 41.11 -9.06 -14.41
CA THR A 51 40.31 -9.14 -15.62
C THR A 51 39.61 -10.48 -15.80
N THR A 52 39.58 -11.29 -14.75
CA THR A 52 38.98 -12.64 -14.79
C THR A 52 37.51 -12.63 -15.25
N ASN A 53 36.78 -11.60 -14.89
CA ASN A 53 35.38 -11.43 -15.27
C ASN A 53 35.15 -10.74 -16.59
N PHE A 54 36.24 -10.23 -17.27
CA PHE A 54 36.18 -9.38 -18.46
C PHE A 54 37.04 -9.97 -19.54
N VAL A 55 36.38 -10.55 -20.52
CA VAL A 55 37.04 -11.25 -21.63
C VAL A 55 36.56 -10.68 -22.95
N SER A 56 37.41 -10.63 -23.94
CA SER A 56 37.05 -10.23 -25.29
C SER A 56 37.55 -11.23 -26.33
N THR A 57 36.85 -11.28 -27.45
CA THR A 57 37.35 -12.00 -28.63
C THR A 57 37.40 -11.07 -29.83
N HIS A 58 38.24 -11.39 -30.81
CA HIS A 58 38.44 -10.60 -32.01
C HIS A 58 38.45 -11.51 -33.23
N VAL A 59 38.29 -10.94 -34.43
CA VAL A 59 38.32 -11.66 -35.69
C VAL A 59 39.57 -12.53 -35.79
N GLY A 60 39.38 -13.85 -35.89
CA GLY A 60 40.48 -14.82 -36.02
C GLY A 60 41.32 -15.02 -34.75
N GLY A 61 40.92 -14.41 -33.63
CA GLY A 61 41.63 -14.49 -32.34
C GLY A 61 40.98 -15.47 -31.36
N ALA A 62 41.75 -15.88 -30.36
CA ALA A 62 41.24 -16.59 -29.21
C ALA A 62 40.68 -15.58 -28.18
N ASN A 63 39.82 -16.07 -27.29
CA ASN A 63 39.39 -15.30 -26.14
C ASN A 63 40.60 -14.87 -25.30
N ALA A 64 40.66 -13.58 -24.94
CA ALA A 64 41.72 -12.98 -24.15
C ALA A 64 41.14 -12.05 -23.07
N ALA A 65 41.95 -11.75 -22.06
CA ALA A 65 41.61 -10.71 -21.08
C ALA A 65 41.31 -9.39 -21.80
N CYS A 66 40.28 -8.69 -21.37
CA CYS A 66 39.96 -7.41 -21.93
C CYS A 66 41.02 -6.36 -21.54
N ASP A 67 41.38 -5.48 -22.46
CA ASP A 67 42.32 -4.40 -22.18
C ASP A 67 41.70 -3.40 -21.17
N ILE A 68 42.55 -2.97 -20.21
CA ILE A 68 42.24 -1.85 -19.32
C ILE A 68 43.13 -0.66 -19.75
N VAL A 69 42.49 0.46 -20.06
CA VAL A 69 43.19 1.63 -20.63
C VAL A 69 43.03 2.85 -19.73
N ASP A 70 44.13 3.51 -19.43
CA ASP A 70 44.15 4.72 -18.57
C ASP A 70 43.58 5.95 -19.29
N GLY A 71 42.87 6.79 -18.55
CA GLY A 71 42.42 8.11 -19.01
C GLY A 71 41.24 8.10 -19.98
N VAL A 72 40.63 6.94 -20.22
CA VAL A 72 39.52 6.79 -21.19
C VAL A 72 38.20 6.45 -20.52
N GLY A 73 38.19 6.25 -19.19
CA GLY A 73 37.00 6.00 -18.40
C GLY A 73 36.08 7.23 -18.28
N LYS A 74 34.91 7.05 -17.72
CA LYS A 74 33.83 8.05 -17.69
C LYS A 74 34.26 9.40 -17.09
N ASP A 75 35.03 9.38 -16.03
CA ASP A 75 35.50 10.60 -15.34
C ASP A 75 37.01 10.81 -15.54
N GLY A 76 37.55 10.40 -16.69
CA GLY A 76 38.97 10.40 -16.94
C GLY A 76 39.74 9.30 -16.20
N SER A 77 39.03 8.33 -15.66
CA SER A 77 39.52 7.13 -14.98
C SER A 77 39.97 6.06 -16.02
N ARG A 78 40.06 4.82 -15.58
CA ARG A 78 40.35 3.67 -16.45
C ARG A 78 39.04 3.04 -16.94
N ALA A 79 39.08 2.39 -18.10
CA ALA A 79 37.94 1.63 -18.61
C ALA A 79 38.40 0.34 -19.29
N PHE A 80 37.51 -0.64 -19.40
CA PHE A 80 37.68 -1.78 -20.27
C PHE A 80 37.46 -1.36 -21.72
N VAL A 81 38.39 -1.76 -22.62
CA VAL A 81 38.33 -1.40 -24.03
C VAL A 81 38.34 -2.66 -24.87
N VAL A 82 37.35 -2.77 -25.77
CA VAL A 82 37.30 -3.81 -26.79
C VAL A 82 37.52 -3.16 -28.14
N THR A 83 38.54 -3.60 -28.88
CA THR A 83 38.88 -3.06 -30.21
C THR A 83 38.44 -4.03 -31.30
N SER A 84 37.53 -3.58 -32.17
CA SER A 84 37.21 -4.27 -33.40
C SER A 84 38.08 -3.72 -34.54
N ALA A 85 38.75 -4.62 -35.28
CA ALA A 85 39.46 -4.24 -36.49
C ALA A 85 38.51 -3.98 -37.68
N GLY A 86 37.24 -4.33 -37.54
CA GLY A 86 36.28 -4.35 -38.65
C GLY A 86 36.54 -5.46 -39.65
N GLY A 87 35.67 -5.57 -40.66
CA GLY A 87 35.85 -6.52 -41.76
C GLY A 87 35.63 -7.99 -41.43
N GLY A 88 35.10 -8.29 -40.26
CA GLY A 88 34.60 -9.62 -39.90
C GLY A 88 33.40 -10.04 -40.77
N THR A 89 33.07 -11.31 -40.77
CA THR A 89 31.95 -11.85 -41.54
C THR A 89 30.66 -11.92 -40.73
N ASN A 90 30.75 -11.92 -39.40
CA ASN A 90 29.63 -12.09 -38.46
C ASN A 90 29.64 -11.03 -37.37
N SER A 91 28.49 -10.73 -36.81
CA SER A 91 28.36 -9.77 -35.69
C SER A 91 29.12 -10.19 -34.44
N TRP A 92 29.36 -11.48 -34.26
CA TRP A 92 30.08 -12.08 -33.11
C TRP A 92 31.61 -12.26 -33.35
N ASP A 93 32.15 -11.78 -34.45
CA ASP A 93 33.60 -11.88 -34.69
C ASP A 93 34.41 -11.02 -33.71
N THR A 94 33.80 -9.94 -33.19
CA THR A 94 34.26 -9.24 -31.99
C THR A 94 33.21 -9.27 -30.91
N GLN A 95 33.59 -9.75 -29.73
CA GLN A 95 32.67 -9.84 -28.58
C GLN A 95 33.32 -9.30 -27.31
N PHE A 96 32.45 -8.78 -26.42
CA PHE A 96 32.76 -8.56 -25.03
C PHE A 96 31.98 -9.55 -24.17
N PHE A 97 32.65 -10.17 -23.20
CA PHE A 97 32.10 -11.14 -22.30
C PHE A 97 32.21 -10.66 -20.86
N LEU A 98 31.08 -10.55 -20.18
CA LEU A 98 31.00 -10.36 -18.72
C LEU A 98 30.73 -11.71 -18.07
N TYR A 99 31.76 -12.27 -17.41
CA TYR A 99 31.78 -13.60 -16.84
C TYR A 99 31.60 -13.56 -15.33
N ALA A 100 30.51 -14.16 -14.83
CA ALA A 100 30.19 -14.20 -13.42
C ALA A 100 31.08 -15.19 -12.65
N ASP A 101 31.29 -14.95 -11.36
CA ASP A 101 32.10 -15.83 -10.48
C ASP A 101 31.45 -17.20 -10.22
N ARG A 102 30.15 -17.34 -10.52
CA ARG A 102 29.39 -18.58 -10.40
C ARG A 102 28.38 -18.74 -11.53
N PRO A 103 27.96 -19.99 -11.81
CA PRO A 103 26.81 -20.21 -12.67
C PRO A 103 25.53 -19.54 -12.14
N LEU A 104 24.72 -19.02 -13.06
CA LEU A 104 23.40 -18.44 -12.81
C LEU A 104 22.35 -19.52 -13.05
N VAL A 105 21.53 -19.80 -12.05
CA VAL A 105 20.53 -20.85 -12.09
C VAL A 105 19.11 -20.26 -12.19
N GLU A 106 18.15 -21.09 -12.55
CA GLU A 106 16.73 -20.70 -12.61
C GLU A 106 16.29 -20.02 -11.31
N ASN A 107 15.55 -18.91 -11.44
CA ASN A 107 15.09 -18.03 -10.38
C ASN A 107 16.16 -17.15 -9.71
N ASP A 108 17.43 -17.20 -10.12
CA ASP A 108 18.35 -16.12 -9.76
C ASP A 108 17.82 -14.81 -10.35
N VAL A 109 17.77 -13.77 -9.51
CA VAL A 109 17.49 -12.40 -9.96
C VAL A 109 18.81 -11.67 -10.02
N VAL A 110 19.15 -11.20 -11.21
CA VAL A 110 20.44 -10.57 -11.49
C VAL A 110 20.22 -9.11 -11.88
N ARG A 111 20.92 -8.20 -11.22
CA ARG A 111 21.03 -6.80 -11.67
C ARG A 111 22.36 -6.62 -12.39
N ILE A 112 22.28 -6.14 -13.62
CA ILE A 112 23.44 -5.76 -14.44
C ILE A 112 23.38 -4.26 -14.72
N SER A 113 24.48 -3.55 -14.51
CA SER A 113 24.61 -2.15 -14.91
C SER A 113 26.03 -1.85 -15.37
N PHE A 114 26.18 -0.92 -16.30
CA PHE A 114 27.48 -0.43 -16.81
C PHE A 114 27.33 0.90 -17.50
N ASP A 115 28.40 1.68 -17.51
CA ASP A 115 28.56 2.84 -18.38
C ASP A 115 29.26 2.41 -19.66
N TYR A 116 28.87 2.96 -20.82
CA TYR A 116 29.37 2.54 -22.12
C TYR A 116 29.35 3.65 -23.15
N ARG A 117 30.31 3.59 -24.10
CA ARG A 117 30.38 4.42 -25.30
C ARG A 117 31.20 3.72 -26.38
N ALA A 118 31.27 4.29 -27.57
CA ALA A 118 32.18 3.86 -28.63
C ALA A 118 32.78 5.07 -29.37
N ASP A 119 33.86 4.86 -30.11
CA ASP A 119 34.42 5.93 -30.94
C ASP A 119 33.55 6.28 -32.15
N THR A 120 32.78 5.31 -32.64
CA THR A 120 31.78 5.48 -33.71
C THR A 120 30.46 4.83 -33.26
N PRO A 121 29.30 5.48 -33.45
CA PRO A 121 28.02 4.89 -33.12
C PRO A 121 27.79 3.53 -33.77
N ASN A 122 27.32 2.54 -33.01
CA ASN A 122 26.95 1.22 -33.48
C ASN A 122 25.96 0.57 -32.51
N ASN A 123 25.33 -0.51 -32.94
CA ASN A 123 24.48 -1.35 -32.07
C ASN A 123 25.26 -2.57 -31.60
N SER A 124 24.79 -3.20 -30.53
CA SER A 124 25.21 -4.55 -30.15
C SER A 124 24.03 -5.51 -30.21
N GLU A 125 24.34 -6.80 -30.30
CA GLU A 125 23.45 -7.89 -29.99
C GLU A 125 23.88 -8.49 -28.64
N SER A 126 22.98 -9.10 -27.88
CA SER A 126 23.35 -9.75 -26.64
C SER A 126 23.06 -11.25 -26.68
N GLN A 127 23.92 -12.01 -26.02
CA GLN A 127 23.80 -13.47 -25.93
C GLN A 127 24.09 -13.99 -24.53
N ALA A 128 23.53 -15.17 -24.21
CA ALA A 128 23.83 -15.91 -23.00
C ALA A 128 24.79 -17.07 -23.33
N HIS A 129 25.85 -17.22 -22.54
CA HIS A 129 26.86 -18.26 -22.69
C HIS A 129 27.13 -19.01 -21.37
N ALA A 130 27.55 -20.27 -21.45
CA ALA A 130 28.01 -21.01 -20.27
C ALA A 130 29.40 -20.53 -19.80
N ALA A 131 30.24 -20.13 -20.77
CA ALA A 131 31.54 -19.52 -20.56
C ALA A 131 31.82 -18.63 -21.76
N PRO A 132 32.83 -17.73 -21.74
CA PRO A 132 33.23 -16.97 -22.90
C PRO A 132 33.39 -17.84 -24.15
N GLY A 133 32.61 -17.60 -25.19
CA GLY A 133 32.55 -18.41 -26.42
C GLY A 133 31.70 -19.67 -26.39
N ALA A 134 31.16 -20.10 -25.23
CA ALA A 134 30.30 -21.27 -25.11
C ALA A 134 28.81 -20.86 -25.15
N TYR A 135 28.32 -20.58 -26.33
CA TYR A 135 26.97 -20.08 -26.63
C TYR A 135 25.88 -21.04 -26.14
N ILE A 136 24.86 -20.51 -25.43
CA ILE A 136 23.67 -21.25 -24.95
C ILE A 136 22.42 -20.71 -25.62
N HIS A 137 22.19 -19.40 -25.53
CA HIS A 137 20.98 -18.74 -25.97
C HIS A 137 21.29 -17.47 -26.77
N TYR A 138 20.50 -17.21 -27.81
CA TYR A 138 20.77 -16.12 -28.75
C TYR A 138 20.62 -14.73 -28.14
N ASP A 139 19.62 -14.51 -27.24
CA ASP A 139 19.40 -13.19 -26.63
C ASP A 139 19.68 -13.23 -25.12
N GLY A 140 20.71 -12.53 -24.69
CA GLY A 140 21.02 -12.28 -23.28
C GLY A 140 20.21 -11.14 -22.65
N GLY A 141 19.43 -10.42 -23.44
CA GLY A 141 18.56 -9.33 -22.97
C GLY A 141 19.27 -8.03 -22.59
N CYS A 142 20.54 -7.85 -22.98
CA CYS A 142 21.39 -6.72 -22.60
C CYS A 142 21.95 -5.92 -23.80
N ALA A 143 21.37 -6.06 -25.00
CA ALA A 143 21.79 -5.31 -26.18
C ALA A 143 21.65 -3.79 -25.93
N VAL A 144 22.67 -3.04 -26.44
CA VAL A 144 22.72 -1.58 -26.32
C VAL A 144 23.05 -0.92 -27.65
N SER A 145 22.73 0.36 -27.78
CA SER A 145 23.12 1.21 -28.89
C SER A 145 24.22 2.17 -28.44
N PHE A 146 25.40 2.01 -28.95
CA PHE A 146 26.57 2.86 -28.65
C PHE A 146 26.48 4.22 -29.33
N THR A 147 26.88 5.25 -28.62
CA THR A 147 27.15 6.59 -29.13
C THR A 147 28.59 6.99 -28.77
N THR A 148 29.04 8.16 -29.23
CA THR A 148 30.32 8.73 -28.82
C THR A 148 30.34 9.28 -27.40
N GLU A 149 29.16 9.54 -26.83
CA GLU A 149 28.99 10.02 -25.48
C GLU A 149 28.76 8.87 -24.51
N TRP A 150 29.19 9.02 -23.28
CA TRP A 150 28.94 8.05 -22.23
C TRP A 150 27.43 7.92 -21.94
N GLN A 151 26.96 6.69 -21.97
CA GLN A 151 25.59 6.28 -21.62
C GLN A 151 25.61 5.32 -20.45
N HIS A 152 24.48 5.12 -19.81
CA HIS A 152 24.31 4.17 -18.73
C HIS A 152 23.26 3.13 -19.08
N PHE A 153 23.55 1.87 -18.78
CA PHE A 153 22.62 0.74 -18.87
C PHE A 153 22.40 0.15 -17.48
N GLU A 154 21.14 -0.11 -17.13
CA GLU A 154 20.80 -0.90 -15.96
C GLU A 154 19.60 -1.77 -16.29
N LYS A 155 19.63 -3.05 -15.88
CA LYS A 155 18.53 -3.98 -16.04
C LYS A 155 18.56 -5.04 -14.94
N THR A 156 17.38 -5.41 -14.45
CA THR A 156 17.17 -6.58 -13.59
C THR A 156 16.57 -7.70 -14.43
N ILE A 157 17.16 -8.89 -14.38
CA ILE A 157 16.82 -10.06 -15.19
C ILE A 157 16.57 -11.22 -14.24
N THR A 158 15.45 -11.90 -14.37
CA THR A 158 15.24 -13.20 -13.71
C THR A 158 15.73 -14.28 -14.66
N ILE A 159 16.68 -15.08 -14.20
CA ILE A 159 17.20 -16.22 -14.96
C ILE A 159 16.13 -17.29 -15.02
N ASN A 160 15.83 -17.73 -16.23
CA ASN A 160 14.86 -18.79 -16.50
C ASN A 160 15.54 -19.96 -17.24
N THR A 161 14.79 -21.03 -17.46
CA THR A 161 15.27 -22.22 -18.17
C THR A 161 15.66 -21.96 -19.64
N THR A 162 15.21 -20.86 -20.25
CA THR A 162 15.64 -20.47 -21.60
C THR A 162 17.03 -19.87 -21.60
N LEU A 163 17.33 -18.99 -20.62
CA LEU A 163 18.65 -18.38 -20.47
C LEU A 163 19.68 -19.35 -19.90
N SER A 164 19.25 -20.23 -19.02
CA SER A 164 20.13 -21.20 -18.36
C SER A 164 19.50 -22.61 -18.34
N PRO A 165 19.35 -23.27 -19.49
CA PRO A 165 18.60 -24.54 -19.61
C PRO A 165 19.20 -25.68 -18.78
N GLU A 166 20.50 -25.70 -18.56
CA GLU A 166 21.22 -26.68 -17.75
C GLU A 166 21.71 -26.10 -16.42
N GLY A 167 21.22 -24.89 -16.03
CA GLY A 167 21.71 -24.19 -14.85
C GLY A 167 23.17 -23.77 -14.93
N ASN A 168 23.71 -23.60 -16.15
CA ASN A 168 25.13 -23.39 -16.41
C ASN A 168 25.45 -22.04 -17.10
N MET A 169 24.46 -21.15 -17.30
CA MET A 169 24.74 -19.80 -17.78
C MET A 169 25.68 -19.08 -16.80
N GLN A 170 26.77 -18.55 -17.30
CA GLN A 170 27.72 -17.80 -16.47
C GLN A 170 28.21 -16.52 -17.14
N THR A 171 27.83 -16.25 -18.39
CA THR A 171 28.36 -15.14 -19.19
C THR A 171 27.26 -14.40 -19.93
N PHE A 172 27.26 -13.07 -19.80
CA PHE A 172 26.61 -12.17 -20.72
C PHE A 172 27.59 -11.75 -21.82
N ALA A 173 27.19 -11.87 -23.09
CA ALA A 173 28.02 -11.56 -24.21
C ALA A 173 27.40 -10.46 -25.07
N TRP A 174 28.21 -9.54 -25.57
CA TRP A 174 27.83 -8.53 -26.55
C TRP A 174 28.58 -8.78 -27.87
N ASN A 175 27.82 -8.98 -28.94
CA ASN A 175 28.37 -8.98 -30.32
C ASN A 175 28.52 -7.52 -30.76
N LEU A 176 29.69 -7.14 -31.16
CA LEU A 176 30.09 -5.74 -31.43
C LEU A 176 30.30 -5.40 -32.91
N ASP A 177 30.41 -6.40 -33.78
CA ASP A 177 30.53 -6.18 -35.23
C ASP A 177 29.17 -6.21 -35.93
N VAL A 178 28.14 -5.62 -35.32
CA VAL A 178 26.84 -5.50 -35.95
C VAL A 178 26.92 -4.69 -37.22
N GLY A 179 26.41 -5.27 -38.33
CA GLY A 179 26.52 -4.74 -39.65
C GLY A 179 27.58 -5.44 -40.51
N ALA A 180 28.26 -6.49 -39.97
CA ALA A 180 29.18 -7.33 -40.74
C ALA A 180 28.50 -7.87 -42.03
N PRO A 181 29.25 -8.03 -43.16
CA PRO A 181 30.71 -7.85 -43.28
C PRO A 181 31.18 -6.38 -43.46
N ASN A 182 30.33 -5.41 -43.36
CA ASN A 182 30.65 -3.98 -43.56
C ASN A 182 30.82 -3.22 -42.23
N ALA A 183 30.91 -3.91 -41.09
CA ALA A 183 31.15 -3.27 -39.80
C ALA A 183 32.53 -2.55 -39.84
N PRO A 184 32.61 -1.24 -39.51
CA PRO A 184 33.85 -0.50 -39.50
C PRO A 184 34.71 -0.90 -38.29
N ALA A 185 36.02 -0.62 -38.36
CA ALA A 185 36.88 -0.66 -37.19
C ALA A 185 36.35 0.32 -36.14
N ASN A 186 36.31 -0.11 -34.86
CA ASN A 186 35.74 0.68 -33.78
C ASN A 186 36.41 0.32 -32.45
N LYS A 187 36.26 1.20 -31.44
CA LYS A 187 36.59 0.89 -30.06
C LYS A 187 35.34 1.06 -29.19
N TYR A 188 35.09 0.09 -28.34
CA TYR A 188 33.98 0.06 -27.41
C TYR A 188 34.53 0.14 -25.99
N TYR A 189 33.94 1.00 -25.18
CA TYR A 189 34.39 1.32 -23.83
C TYR A 189 33.32 0.93 -22.86
N PHE A 190 33.71 0.25 -21.76
CA PHE A 190 32.84 -0.15 -20.67
C PHE A 190 33.47 0.26 -19.34
N ASP A 191 32.69 0.84 -18.44
CA ASP A 191 33.14 1.32 -17.16
C ASP A 191 32.04 1.13 -16.10
N ASN A 192 32.40 1.18 -14.82
CA ASN A 192 31.46 1.06 -13.69
C ASN A 192 30.53 -0.16 -13.81
N ILE A 193 31.08 -1.28 -14.26
CA ILE A 193 30.32 -2.51 -14.48
C ILE A 193 29.94 -3.13 -13.12
N LYS A 194 28.67 -3.47 -12.95
CA LYS A 194 28.17 -4.25 -11.83
C LYS A 194 27.39 -5.44 -12.34
N LEU A 195 27.61 -6.58 -11.74
CA LEU A 195 26.81 -7.78 -11.91
C LEU A 195 26.53 -8.33 -10.53
N GLN A 196 25.28 -8.29 -10.10
CA GLN A 196 24.89 -8.51 -8.72
C GLN A 196 23.72 -9.49 -8.64
N ILE A 197 23.80 -10.43 -7.73
CA ILE A 197 22.60 -11.19 -7.31
C ILE A 197 21.75 -10.29 -6.43
N VAL A 198 20.49 -10.18 -6.81
CA VAL A 198 19.46 -9.51 -6.02
C VAL A 198 18.76 -10.55 -5.16
N THR A 199 19.01 -10.52 -3.87
CA THR A 199 18.20 -11.27 -2.90
C THR A 199 17.31 -10.31 -2.16
N LYS A 200 16.07 -10.71 -1.94
CA LYS A 200 15.23 -9.97 -0.99
C LYS A 200 15.71 -10.36 0.39
N GLY A 201 16.34 -9.43 1.09
CA GLY A 201 16.67 -9.60 2.49
C GLY A 201 15.39 -9.83 3.29
N ASN A 202 15.50 -10.52 4.44
CA ASN A 202 14.45 -10.41 5.44
C ASN A 202 14.29 -8.92 5.71
N THR A 203 13.06 -8.42 5.57
CA THR A 203 12.69 -7.08 6.05
C THR A 203 13.22 -6.98 7.48
N ILE A 204 14.07 -6.01 7.76
CA ILE A 204 14.35 -5.66 9.17
C ILE A 204 13.04 -5.04 9.63
N PRO A 205 12.26 -5.71 10.51
CA PRO A 205 11.01 -5.16 10.97
C PRO A 205 11.31 -3.81 11.60
N LEU A 206 10.56 -2.78 11.23
CA LEU A 206 10.64 -1.50 11.93
C LEU A 206 10.45 -1.73 13.43
N THR A 207 11.20 -1.03 14.24
CA THR A 207 10.95 -0.97 15.69
C THR A 207 9.55 -0.41 15.96
N PRO A 208 8.96 -0.64 17.13
CA PRO A 208 7.68 -0.04 17.49
C PRO A 208 7.67 1.49 17.32
N GLU A 209 8.78 2.16 17.67
CA GLU A 209 8.95 3.60 17.55
C GLU A 209 8.97 4.06 16.09
N GLU A 210 9.72 3.37 15.23
CA GLU A 210 9.76 3.65 13.79
C GLU A 210 8.41 3.41 13.12
N LYS A 211 7.67 2.36 13.52
CA LYS A 211 6.29 2.12 13.07
C LYS A 211 5.36 3.23 13.49
N LYS A 212 5.43 3.66 14.76
CA LYS A 212 4.64 4.77 15.29
C LYS A 212 4.91 6.06 14.52
N GLU A 213 6.17 6.38 14.24
CA GLU A 213 6.55 7.55 13.45
C GLU A 213 6.04 7.48 12.02
N ALA A 214 6.25 6.36 11.33
CA ALA A 214 5.82 6.15 9.96
C ALA A 214 4.29 6.26 9.83
N LEU A 215 3.53 5.65 10.74
CA LEU A 215 2.08 5.68 10.75
C LEU A 215 1.52 7.05 11.13
N THR A 216 2.15 7.74 12.09
CA THR A 216 1.79 9.13 12.42
C THR A 216 1.96 10.04 11.20
N ARG A 217 3.06 9.89 10.46
CA ARG A 217 3.30 10.62 9.21
C ARG A 217 2.26 10.28 8.14
N ALA A 218 1.95 9.00 7.96
CA ALA A 218 0.94 8.56 7.00
C ALA A 218 -0.45 9.13 7.31
N MET A 219 -0.87 9.09 8.58
CA MET A 219 -2.12 9.66 9.06
C MET A 219 -2.18 11.18 8.81
N ASN A 220 -1.12 11.90 9.16
CA ASN A 220 -1.04 13.34 8.90
C ASN A 220 -1.16 13.67 7.40
N ASN A 221 -0.45 12.94 6.55
CA ASN A 221 -0.50 13.14 5.09
C ASN A 221 -1.90 12.89 4.52
N TRP A 222 -2.59 11.85 5.01
CA TRP A 222 -3.96 11.54 4.60
C TRP A 222 -4.91 12.67 4.99
N ILE A 223 -4.89 13.08 6.26
CA ILE A 223 -5.77 14.14 6.78
C ILE A 223 -5.47 15.48 6.10
N GLU A 224 -4.21 15.82 5.90
CA GLU A 224 -3.82 17.02 5.14
C GLU A 224 -4.41 16.98 3.72
N GLY A 225 -4.26 15.85 3.03
CA GLY A 225 -4.82 15.65 1.70
C GLY A 225 -6.34 15.84 1.64
N MET A 226 -7.08 15.31 2.61
CA MET A 226 -8.53 15.46 2.73
C MET A 226 -8.93 16.91 2.99
N MET A 227 -8.27 17.60 3.92
CA MET A 227 -8.55 19.00 4.25
C MET A 227 -8.22 19.93 3.08
N LYS A 228 -7.13 19.65 2.36
CA LYS A 228 -6.74 20.37 1.15
C LYS A 228 -7.75 20.17 0.02
N ALA A 229 -8.20 18.93 -0.22
CA ALA A 229 -9.18 18.62 -1.27
C ALA A 229 -10.53 19.31 -1.04
N THR A 230 -10.91 19.51 0.22
CA THR A 230 -12.18 20.16 0.58
C THR A 230 -12.08 21.68 0.77
N GLY A 231 -10.86 22.24 0.89
CA GLY A 231 -10.61 23.68 0.93
C GLY A 231 -11.41 24.44 2.00
N GLY A 232 -11.67 23.82 3.16
CA GLY A 232 -12.47 24.39 4.24
C GLY A 232 -14.00 24.38 4.00
N TYR A 233 -14.47 23.79 2.89
CA TYR A 233 -15.90 23.68 2.60
C TYR A 233 -16.61 22.71 3.55
N VAL A 234 -16.02 21.53 3.81
CA VAL A 234 -16.56 20.53 4.74
C VAL A 234 -16.15 20.88 6.17
N THR A 235 -17.13 21.16 7.00
CA THR A 235 -16.93 21.65 8.38
C THR A 235 -17.26 20.60 9.43
N THR A 236 -17.65 19.39 9.01
CA THR A 236 -18.01 18.29 9.91
C THR A 236 -17.42 17.00 9.39
N TRP A 237 -16.74 16.27 10.27
CA TRP A 237 -16.09 15.00 9.94
C TRP A 237 -16.38 13.96 11.02
N ASP A 238 -16.64 12.73 10.60
CA ASP A 238 -16.44 11.55 11.42
C ASP A 238 -14.93 11.28 11.41
N VAL A 239 -14.25 11.83 12.40
CA VAL A 239 -12.79 11.85 12.44
C VAL A 239 -12.24 10.47 12.86
N VAL A 240 -13.04 9.70 13.56
CA VAL A 240 -12.82 8.28 13.89
C VAL A 240 -14.15 7.54 13.74
N ASN A 241 -14.10 6.39 13.06
CA ASN A 241 -15.24 5.53 12.84
C ASN A 241 -15.02 4.15 13.48
N GLU A 242 -16.01 3.65 14.20
CA GLU A 242 -16.09 2.29 14.72
C GLU A 242 -14.91 1.87 15.61
N ALA A 243 -14.59 2.72 16.58
CA ALA A 243 -13.45 2.48 17.47
C ALA A 243 -13.71 1.39 18.53
N ILE A 244 -14.95 1.21 18.98
CA ILE A 244 -15.28 0.34 20.10
C ILE A 244 -15.52 -1.11 19.64
N SER A 245 -14.83 -2.07 20.27
CA SER A 245 -14.90 -3.48 19.86
C SER A 245 -16.25 -4.17 20.08
N GLY A 246 -17.07 -3.66 21.00
CA GLY A 246 -18.29 -4.33 21.44
C GLY A 246 -18.05 -5.51 22.40
N GLY A 247 -16.85 -5.62 22.99
CA GLY A 247 -16.49 -6.65 23.96
C GLY A 247 -15.25 -6.32 24.77
N GLY A 248 -14.80 -7.28 25.56
CA GLY A 248 -13.64 -7.12 26.44
C GLY A 248 -13.92 -6.23 27.66
N ASN A 249 -12.86 -5.88 28.38
CA ASN A 249 -12.92 -4.98 29.53
C ASN A 249 -11.59 -4.22 29.63
N ASP A 250 -11.66 -2.89 29.68
CA ASP A 250 -10.49 -2.00 29.76
C ASP A 250 -9.87 -1.91 31.16
N GLY A 251 -10.43 -2.62 32.14
CA GLY A 251 -10.07 -2.56 33.55
C GLY A 251 -10.98 -1.65 34.39
N GLU A 252 -11.79 -0.82 33.76
CA GLU A 252 -12.73 0.12 34.38
C GLU A 252 -14.20 -0.28 34.17
N GLY A 253 -14.43 -1.40 33.47
CA GLY A 253 -15.75 -1.96 33.20
C GLY A 253 -16.35 -1.56 31.87
N PHE A 254 -15.57 -0.97 30.98
CA PHE A 254 -15.97 -0.57 29.64
C PHE A 254 -15.33 -1.45 28.57
N TYR A 255 -15.94 -1.50 27.39
CA TYR A 255 -15.38 -2.25 26.27
C TYR A 255 -14.04 -1.66 25.81
N VAL A 256 -13.13 -2.55 25.43
CA VAL A 256 -11.87 -2.15 24.80
C VAL A 256 -12.10 -1.63 23.38
N LEU A 257 -11.08 -0.99 22.82
CA LEU A 257 -11.10 -0.60 21.40
C LEU A 257 -10.92 -1.83 20.50
N GLN A 258 -11.34 -1.72 19.25
CA GLN A 258 -11.03 -2.71 18.23
C GLN A 258 -9.52 -2.87 18.08
N SER A 259 -9.05 -4.10 17.91
CA SER A 259 -7.63 -4.45 17.85
C SER A 259 -7.47 -5.79 17.15
N ALA A 260 -6.33 -6.05 16.55
CA ALA A 260 -6.01 -7.37 15.99
C ALA A 260 -6.13 -8.48 17.03
N SER A 261 -5.87 -8.17 18.31
CA SER A 261 -5.96 -9.13 19.41
C SER A 261 -7.39 -9.56 19.77
N ASN A 262 -8.41 -8.78 19.41
CA ASN A 262 -9.81 -9.07 19.69
C ASN A 262 -10.69 -9.27 18.45
N ALA A 263 -10.14 -9.12 17.24
CA ALA A 263 -10.85 -9.22 15.97
C ALA A 263 -11.05 -10.66 15.47
N GLY A 264 -10.47 -11.67 16.12
CA GLY A 264 -10.59 -13.07 15.71
C GLY A 264 -10.10 -13.32 14.27
N ALA A 265 -10.96 -13.91 13.45
CA ALA A 265 -10.63 -14.22 12.05
C ALA A 265 -10.41 -12.98 11.17
N ASP A 266 -10.97 -11.84 11.54
CA ASP A 266 -10.87 -10.60 10.78
C ASP A 266 -9.54 -9.86 11.03
N ALA A 267 -8.77 -10.26 12.01
CA ALA A 267 -7.48 -9.66 12.34
C ALA A 267 -6.49 -9.60 11.15
N ALA A 268 -6.54 -10.61 10.28
CA ALA A 268 -5.66 -10.69 9.11
C ALA A 268 -6.10 -9.77 7.95
N ASN A 269 -7.35 -9.28 7.97
CA ASN A 269 -7.96 -8.53 6.89
C ASN A 269 -8.12 -7.04 7.19
N ASN A 270 -7.92 -6.65 8.45
CA ASN A 270 -8.12 -5.29 8.92
C ASN A 270 -6.84 -4.69 9.50
N PHE A 271 -6.78 -3.38 9.49
CA PHE A 271 -5.69 -2.60 10.06
C PHE A 271 -6.22 -1.79 11.25
N TYR A 272 -5.52 -1.87 12.38
CA TYR A 272 -5.91 -1.20 13.63
C TYR A 272 -4.84 -0.18 14.04
N TRP A 273 -5.14 1.10 13.88
CA TRP A 273 -4.24 2.22 14.19
C TRP A 273 -3.76 2.19 15.65
N GLN A 274 -4.65 1.84 16.58
CA GLN A 274 -4.40 1.78 18.01
C GLN A 274 -3.36 0.74 18.42
N ASP A 275 -3.19 -0.33 17.64
CA ASP A 275 -2.19 -1.36 17.92
C ASP A 275 -0.75 -0.83 17.76
N TYR A 276 -0.59 0.23 16.97
CA TYR A 276 0.71 0.84 16.66
C TYR A 276 0.89 2.20 17.33
N LEU A 277 -0.14 3.00 17.37
CA LEU A 277 -0.09 4.37 17.88
C LEU A 277 -0.47 4.47 19.36
N GLY A 278 -1.12 3.42 19.91
CA GLY A 278 -1.70 3.41 21.25
C GLY A 278 -3.15 3.86 21.28
N SER A 279 -3.91 3.30 22.21
CA SER A 279 -5.38 3.48 22.33
C SER A 279 -5.82 4.93 22.53
N GLU A 280 -4.98 5.73 23.18
CA GLU A 280 -5.28 7.15 23.43
C GLU A 280 -4.68 8.03 22.32
N ASP A 281 -3.42 7.77 21.97
CA ASP A 281 -2.65 8.66 21.10
C ASP A 281 -3.20 8.74 19.69
N TYR A 282 -3.72 7.62 19.10
CA TYR A 282 -4.17 7.66 17.72
C TYR A 282 -5.32 8.64 17.49
N VAL A 283 -6.29 8.71 18.42
CA VAL A 283 -7.40 9.68 18.33
C VAL A 283 -6.91 11.09 18.56
N ARG A 284 -5.99 11.31 19.51
CA ARG A 284 -5.37 12.61 19.78
C ARG A 284 -4.61 13.13 18.56
N ILE A 285 -3.86 12.26 17.88
CA ILE A 285 -3.13 12.60 16.63
C ILE A 285 -4.12 13.00 15.53
N VAL A 286 -5.16 12.20 15.30
CA VAL A 286 -6.19 12.46 14.29
C VAL A 286 -6.89 13.79 14.54
N VAL A 287 -7.34 14.06 15.77
CA VAL A 287 -8.04 15.29 16.13
C VAL A 287 -7.13 16.51 15.95
N ALA A 288 -5.89 16.42 16.41
CA ALA A 288 -4.91 17.51 16.27
C ALA A 288 -4.60 17.80 14.79
N ALA A 289 -4.37 16.75 13.98
CA ALA A 289 -4.13 16.87 12.55
C ALA A 289 -5.33 17.49 11.82
N ALA A 290 -6.55 17.02 12.11
CA ALA A 290 -7.75 17.54 11.48
C ALA A 290 -7.92 19.05 11.74
N ARG A 291 -7.74 19.50 12.98
CA ARG A 291 -7.84 20.93 13.32
C ARG A 291 -6.76 21.76 12.67
N LYS A 292 -5.51 21.28 12.72
CA LYS A 292 -4.36 21.96 12.10
C LYS A 292 -4.58 22.14 10.60
N TYR A 293 -4.76 21.06 9.89
CA TYR A 293 -4.82 21.09 8.43
C TYR A 293 -6.11 21.71 7.89
N TYR A 294 -7.22 21.64 8.65
CA TYR A 294 -8.41 22.42 8.31
C TYR A 294 -8.12 23.92 8.31
N ALA A 295 -7.48 24.44 9.37
CA ALA A 295 -7.14 25.84 9.45
C ALA A 295 -6.14 26.28 8.36
N GLU A 296 -5.13 25.45 8.08
CA GLU A 296 -4.10 25.72 7.07
C GLU A 296 -4.63 25.67 5.62
N ASN A 297 -5.74 24.96 5.37
CA ASN A 297 -6.31 24.78 4.04
C ASN A 297 -7.66 25.52 3.83
N GLY A 298 -7.81 26.68 4.43
CA GLY A 298 -8.95 27.57 4.15
C GLY A 298 -10.16 27.42 5.06
N GLY A 299 -10.05 26.63 6.12
CA GLY A 299 -11.10 26.46 7.12
C GLY A 299 -11.29 27.73 7.97
N VAL A 300 -12.37 28.47 7.75
CA VAL A 300 -12.73 29.70 8.49
C VAL A 300 -13.96 29.55 9.37
N LYS A 301 -14.75 28.50 9.14
CA LYS A 301 -15.93 28.17 9.95
C LYS A 301 -15.56 27.24 11.10
N PRO A 302 -16.38 27.15 12.18
CA PRO A 302 -16.13 26.19 13.24
C PRO A 302 -16.13 24.76 12.73
N LEU A 303 -15.01 24.07 12.90
CA LEU A 303 -14.88 22.64 12.59
C LEU A 303 -15.51 21.79 13.70
N LYS A 304 -16.28 20.77 13.31
CA LYS A 304 -16.90 19.80 14.18
C LYS A 304 -16.35 18.40 13.91
N LEU A 305 -15.78 17.78 14.94
CA LEU A 305 -15.18 16.45 14.88
C LEU A 305 -16.00 15.47 15.71
N PHE A 306 -16.50 14.42 15.06
CA PHE A 306 -17.33 13.39 15.68
C PHE A 306 -16.56 12.08 15.77
N ILE A 307 -16.86 11.31 16.82
CA ILE A 307 -16.56 9.88 16.87
C ILE A 307 -17.85 9.15 16.52
N ASN A 308 -17.82 8.31 15.50
CA ASN A 308 -18.98 7.62 14.97
C ASN A 308 -18.89 6.12 15.25
N ASP A 309 -20.00 5.49 15.66
CA ASP A 309 -20.00 4.06 15.93
C ASP A 309 -21.39 3.45 15.76
N TYR A 310 -21.44 2.13 15.56
CA TYR A 310 -22.65 1.34 15.35
C TYR A 310 -23.08 0.57 16.60
N ASN A 311 -24.32 0.06 16.61
CA ASN A 311 -24.88 -0.76 17.69
C ASN A 311 -24.86 -0.08 19.06
N LEU A 312 -24.92 1.24 19.13
CA LEU A 312 -24.99 1.96 20.40
C LEU A 312 -26.35 1.75 21.11
N GLU A 313 -27.39 1.44 20.34
CA GLU A 313 -28.74 1.11 20.77
C GLU A 313 -28.95 -0.36 21.17
N SER A 314 -27.88 -1.15 21.24
CA SER A 314 -27.92 -2.61 21.35
C SER A 314 -28.67 -3.11 22.61
N THR A 315 -29.51 -4.12 22.38
CA THR A 315 -30.33 -4.73 23.43
C THR A 315 -29.61 -5.83 24.21
N TRP A 316 -28.63 -6.49 23.58
CA TRP A 316 -27.95 -7.67 24.15
C TRP A 316 -26.93 -7.31 25.23
N ASP A 317 -26.37 -6.10 25.18
CA ASP A 317 -25.36 -5.63 26.13
C ASP A 317 -25.87 -4.49 27.04
N ASN A 318 -27.15 -4.18 26.99
CA ASN A 318 -27.77 -3.09 27.73
C ASN A 318 -27.12 -1.73 27.48
N ASN A 319 -26.88 -1.41 26.19
CA ASN A 319 -26.23 -0.18 25.72
C ASN A 319 -24.80 -0.01 26.30
N GLN A 320 -24.11 -1.10 26.58
CA GLN A 320 -22.75 -1.03 27.13
C GLN A 320 -21.79 -0.40 26.13
N LYS A 321 -22.00 -0.63 24.81
CA LYS A 321 -21.18 0.00 23.77
C LYS A 321 -21.31 1.54 23.78
N ALA A 322 -22.51 2.07 23.93
CA ALA A 322 -22.76 3.51 24.07
C ALA A 322 -22.06 4.12 25.29
N LYS A 323 -22.13 3.45 26.44
CA LYS A 323 -21.43 3.86 27.66
C LYS A 323 -19.91 3.85 27.46
N SER A 324 -19.40 2.82 26.79
CA SER A 324 -17.97 2.69 26.49
C SER A 324 -17.47 3.78 25.54
N LEU A 325 -18.25 4.16 24.54
CA LEU A 325 -17.90 5.26 23.64
C LEU A 325 -17.78 6.59 24.39
N VAL A 326 -18.73 6.89 25.28
CA VAL A 326 -18.67 8.12 26.12
C VAL A 326 -17.43 8.09 27.01
N HIS A 327 -17.17 6.96 27.69
CA HIS A 327 -15.99 6.77 28.52
C HIS A 327 -14.66 6.99 27.74
N TRP A 328 -14.53 6.41 26.55
CA TRP A 328 -13.34 6.61 25.74
C TRP A 328 -13.17 8.05 25.25
N ILE A 329 -14.26 8.77 24.95
CA ILE A 329 -14.19 10.19 24.61
C ILE A 329 -13.65 11.01 25.80
N GLU A 330 -14.13 10.75 27.02
CA GLU A 330 -13.59 11.40 28.22
C GLU A 330 -12.09 11.10 28.41
N LYS A 331 -11.68 9.86 28.16
CA LYS A 331 -10.29 9.41 28.25
C LYS A 331 -9.41 10.07 27.21
N TRP A 332 -9.86 10.20 25.97
CA TRP A 332 -9.12 10.91 24.92
C TRP A 332 -8.95 12.41 25.22
N GLU A 333 -9.94 13.03 25.81
CA GLU A 333 -9.93 14.44 26.20
C GLU A 333 -9.21 14.72 27.54
N SER A 334 -8.81 13.67 28.27
CA SER A 334 -8.15 13.83 29.59
C SER A 334 -6.79 14.52 29.52
N ASP A 335 -6.21 14.66 28.31
CA ASP A 335 -5.00 15.42 28.07
C ASP A 335 -5.21 16.95 28.16
N GLY A 336 -6.46 17.41 28.26
CA GLY A 336 -6.83 18.83 28.34
C GLY A 336 -6.64 19.64 27.06
N VAL A 337 -6.22 19.00 25.97
CA VAL A 337 -5.95 19.62 24.66
C VAL A 337 -6.85 19.07 23.58
N THR A 338 -7.02 17.75 23.53
CA THR A 338 -7.89 17.08 22.57
C THR A 338 -9.34 17.49 22.80
N LYS A 339 -10.03 17.87 21.74
CA LYS A 339 -11.43 18.27 21.79
C LYS A 339 -12.25 17.54 20.74
N ILE A 340 -13.18 16.72 21.18
CA ILE A 340 -14.17 16.01 20.36
C ILE A 340 -15.50 16.75 20.50
N ASP A 341 -16.07 17.17 19.36
CA ASP A 341 -17.26 18.01 19.37
C ASP A 341 -18.56 17.18 19.53
N GLY A 342 -18.58 15.96 19.02
CA GLY A 342 -19.82 15.18 18.99
C GLY A 342 -19.66 13.67 18.90
N ILE A 343 -20.79 13.01 18.98
CA ILE A 343 -20.97 11.56 18.86
C ILE A 343 -21.92 11.32 17.70
N GLY A 344 -21.51 10.46 16.76
CA GLY A 344 -22.36 9.89 15.74
C GLY A 344 -22.82 8.50 16.17
N THR A 345 -24.12 8.23 16.07
CA THR A 345 -24.67 6.88 16.14
C THR A 345 -25.16 6.48 14.77
N GLN A 346 -24.61 5.38 14.22
CA GLN A 346 -24.95 4.96 12.85
C GLN A 346 -26.41 4.60 12.72
N MET A 347 -26.94 3.84 13.65
CA MET A 347 -28.33 3.39 13.68
C MET A 347 -28.73 2.53 12.46
N HIS A 348 -27.90 1.52 12.15
CA HIS A 348 -28.30 0.42 11.29
C HIS A 348 -29.25 -0.49 12.08
N VAL A 349 -30.56 -0.29 11.92
CA VAL A 349 -31.56 -0.92 12.76
C VAL A 349 -32.51 -1.82 11.96
N ALA A 350 -33.27 -2.66 12.64
CA ALA A 350 -34.34 -3.43 12.02
C ALA A 350 -35.64 -3.29 12.83
N TYR A 351 -36.75 -3.10 12.11
CA TYR A 351 -38.08 -3.28 12.74
C TYR A 351 -38.30 -4.77 12.99
N ARG A 352 -38.80 -5.12 14.19
CA ARG A 352 -39.11 -6.49 14.58
C ARG A 352 -40.61 -6.70 14.67
N ALA A 353 -41.16 -7.67 13.90
CA ALA A 353 -42.59 -7.98 13.95
C ALA A 353 -43.01 -8.50 15.29
N ASN A 354 -42.13 -9.21 16.02
CA ASN A 354 -42.42 -9.61 17.41
C ASN A 354 -42.51 -8.38 18.30
N ALA A 355 -43.69 -8.14 18.86
CA ALA A 355 -44.01 -6.95 19.62
C ALA A 355 -43.14 -6.76 20.88
N ALA A 356 -42.76 -7.85 21.56
CA ALA A 356 -41.90 -7.77 22.74
C ALA A 356 -40.46 -7.38 22.38
N ASP A 357 -39.95 -7.92 21.29
CA ASP A 357 -38.60 -7.58 20.77
C ASP A 357 -38.56 -6.14 20.27
N GLN A 358 -39.59 -5.69 19.55
CA GLN A 358 -39.72 -4.32 19.09
C GLN A 358 -39.79 -3.34 20.28
N GLN A 359 -40.61 -3.62 21.28
CA GLN A 359 -40.66 -2.78 22.45
C GLN A 359 -39.32 -2.68 23.16
N LYS A 360 -38.61 -3.81 23.31
CA LYS A 360 -37.29 -3.84 23.94
C LYS A 360 -36.29 -2.98 23.13
N GLN A 361 -36.33 -3.05 21.81
CA GLN A 361 -35.46 -2.24 20.95
C GLN A 361 -35.76 -0.74 21.09
N GLU A 362 -37.03 -0.36 21.11
CA GLU A 362 -37.46 1.03 21.37
C GLU A 362 -36.97 1.56 22.71
N GLU A 363 -37.08 0.74 23.79
CA GLU A 363 -36.54 1.09 25.10
C GLU A 363 -35.03 1.33 25.08
N HIS A 364 -34.28 0.54 24.30
CA HIS A 364 -32.83 0.67 24.21
C HIS A 364 -32.38 1.85 23.33
N VAL A 365 -33.16 2.22 22.30
CA VAL A 365 -32.97 3.48 21.56
C VAL A 365 -33.15 4.68 22.50
N VAL A 366 -34.18 4.68 23.34
CA VAL A 366 -34.42 5.73 24.38
C VAL A 366 -33.20 5.82 25.30
N LYS A 367 -32.78 4.69 25.89
CA LYS A 367 -31.61 4.64 26.79
C LYS A 367 -30.33 5.14 26.12
N MET A 368 -30.10 4.77 24.87
CA MET A 368 -28.96 5.27 24.10
C MET A 368 -28.99 6.80 24.02
N PHE A 369 -30.10 7.39 23.58
CA PHE A 369 -30.20 8.85 23.52
C PHE A 369 -30.02 9.53 24.88
N GLU A 370 -30.52 8.93 25.97
CA GLU A 370 -30.32 9.44 27.33
C GLU A 370 -28.82 9.41 27.73
N ILE A 371 -28.08 8.33 27.37
CA ILE A 371 -26.64 8.23 27.59
C ILE A 371 -25.89 9.30 26.79
N LEU A 372 -26.19 9.43 25.50
CA LEU A 372 -25.55 10.41 24.65
C LEU A 372 -25.85 11.84 25.06
N ALA A 373 -27.10 12.16 25.49
CA ALA A 373 -27.44 13.47 25.99
C ALA A 373 -26.64 13.86 27.24
N LYS A 374 -26.40 12.91 28.15
CA LYS A 374 -25.62 13.15 29.39
C LYS A 374 -24.15 13.44 29.12
N SER A 375 -23.59 13.06 27.95
CA SER A 375 -22.22 13.35 27.59
C SER A 375 -21.93 14.85 27.37
N GLY A 376 -22.97 15.64 27.16
CA GLY A 376 -22.84 17.07 26.82
C GLY A 376 -22.31 17.33 25.39
N LYS A 377 -22.07 16.29 24.60
CA LYS A 377 -21.58 16.39 23.22
C LYS A 377 -22.70 16.66 22.24
N LEU A 378 -22.36 17.19 21.06
CA LEU A 378 -23.27 17.17 19.94
C LEU A 378 -23.61 15.71 19.59
N VAL A 379 -24.87 15.47 19.21
CA VAL A 379 -25.32 14.12 18.84
C VAL A 379 -25.90 14.17 17.44
N LYS A 380 -25.45 13.27 16.56
CA LYS A 380 -26.09 13.02 15.27
C LYS A 380 -26.45 11.55 15.11
N VAL A 381 -27.53 11.28 14.42
CA VAL A 381 -27.78 10.01 13.77
C VAL A 381 -27.11 10.08 12.40
N SER A 382 -26.12 9.23 12.14
CA SER A 382 -25.20 9.46 11.03
C SER A 382 -25.49 8.62 9.80
N GLU A 383 -26.14 7.46 9.94
CA GLU A 383 -26.25 6.46 8.88
C GLU A 383 -27.57 5.69 8.93
N LEU A 384 -28.64 6.34 9.32
CA LEU A 384 -29.93 5.67 9.59
C LEU A 384 -30.42 4.90 8.36
N ASP A 385 -30.51 3.60 8.49
CA ASP A 385 -31.23 2.70 7.61
C ASP A 385 -32.01 1.65 8.42
N MET A 386 -32.87 0.89 7.76
CA MET A 386 -33.77 -0.01 8.49
C MET A 386 -34.11 -1.24 7.67
N GLY A 387 -33.89 -2.41 8.27
CA GLY A 387 -34.40 -3.67 7.78
C GLY A 387 -35.72 -4.09 8.44
N TYR A 388 -36.21 -5.27 8.05
CA TYR A 388 -37.41 -5.88 8.62
C TYR A 388 -37.14 -7.33 9.03
N VAL A 389 -37.50 -7.68 10.28
CA VAL A 389 -37.41 -9.04 10.83
C VAL A 389 -38.83 -9.52 11.16
N ASP A 390 -39.22 -10.66 10.61
CA ASP A 390 -40.54 -11.24 10.81
C ASP A 390 -40.74 -11.85 12.22
N GLU A 391 -41.94 -12.36 12.49
CA GLU A 391 -42.31 -13.01 13.77
C GLU A 391 -41.42 -14.23 14.10
N SER A 392 -40.83 -14.86 13.11
CA SER A 392 -39.93 -16.02 13.27
C SER A 392 -38.47 -15.61 13.57
N GLY A 393 -38.13 -14.32 13.49
CA GLY A 393 -36.79 -13.82 13.61
C GLY A 393 -36.01 -13.87 12.27
N THR A 394 -36.72 -14.07 11.16
CA THR A 394 -36.08 -14.12 9.82
C THR A 394 -36.13 -12.73 9.16
N THR A 395 -35.01 -12.32 8.57
CA THR A 395 -34.93 -11.06 7.81
C THR A 395 -35.71 -11.18 6.51
N VAL A 396 -36.54 -10.19 6.20
CA VAL A 396 -37.30 -10.10 4.95
C VAL A 396 -36.57 -9.17 3.98
N LEU A 397 -36.34 -9.63 2.75
CA LEU A 397 -35.72 -8.79 1.73
C LEU A 397 -36.63 -7.63 1.35
N THR A 398 -36.09 -6.47 1.10
CA THR A 398 -36.85 -5.24 0.77
C THR A 398 -37.81 -5.48 -0.41
N LYS A 399 -37.40 -6.22 -1.46
CA LYS A 399 -38.22 -6.55 -2.62
C LYS A 399 -39.42 -7.47 -2.31
N ASP A 400 -39.38 -8.22 -1.21
CA ASP A 400 -40.37 -9.23 -0.85
C ASP A 400 -41.31 -8.69 0.27
N MET A 401 -41.13 -7.47 0.73
CA MET A 401 -41.91 -6.84 1.78
C MET A 401 -43.31 -6.42 1.29
N THR A 402 -44.28 -6.58 2.19
CA THR A 402 -45.64 -6.06 1.98
C THR A 402 -45.75 -4.57 2.31
N GLU A 403 -46.86 -3.94 1.87
CA GLU A 403 -47.12 -2.53 2.19
C GLU A 403 -47.30 -2.32 3.72
N GLU A 404 -47.88 -3.28 4.43
CA GLU A 404 -48.03 -3.25 5.88
C GLU A 404 -46.69 -3.28 6.60
N GLN A 405 -45.74 -4.07 6.10
CA GLN A 405 -44.39 -4.14 6.66
C GLN A 405 -43.65 -2.83 6.44
N HIS A 406 -43.73 -2.21 5.25
CA HIS A 406 -43.20 -0.88 5.00
C HIS A 406 -43.79 0.19 5.89
N LYS A 407 -45.11 0.14 6.15
CA LYS A 407 -45.79 1.06 7.10
C LYS A 407 -45.30 0.90 8.53
N ALA A 408 -45.06 -0.35 8.97
CA ALA A 408 -44.51 -0.62 10.30
C ALA A 408 -43.09 -0.02 10.45
N MET A 409 -42.21 -0.20 9.44
CA MET A 409 -40.90 0.46 9.41
C MET A 409 -41.02 1.97 9.45
N ALA A 410 -41.93 2.56 8.68
CA ALA A 410 -42.14 4.01 8.68
C ALA A 410 -42.56 4.55 10.07
N GLU A 411 -43.38 3.83 10.81
CA GLU A 411 -43.72 4.22 12.21
C GLU A 411 -42.52 4.10 13.14
N TYR A 412 -41.61 3.11 12.92
CA TYR A 412 -40.39 3.02 13.70
C TYR A 412 -39.38 4.12 13.35
N TYR A 413 -39.23 4.48 12.08
CA TYR A 413 -38.49 5.69 11.69
C TYR A 413 -39.00 6.93 12.41
N LYS A 414 -40.31 7.13 12.40
CA LYS A 414 -40.98 8.24 13.09
C LYS A 414 -40.74 8.22 14.59
N PHE A 415 -40.75 7.02 15.25
CA PHE A 415 -40.42 6.87 16.65
C PHE A 415 -38.98 7.32 16.93
N ILE A 416 -37.99 6.85 16.16
CA ILE A 416 -36.57 7.21 16.31
C ILE A 416 -36.37 8.73 16.18
N VAL A 417 -36.87 9.32 15.11
CA VAL A 417 -36.77 10.76 14.87
C VAL A 417 -37.43 11.57 16.00
N LYS A 418 -38.61 11.15 16.44
CA LYS A 418 -39.31 11.80 17.54
C LYS A 418 -38.50 11.72 18.83
N LYS A 419 -37.94 10.54 19.16
CA LYS A 419 -37.18 10.34 20.40
C LYS A 419 -35.84 11.09 20.37
N TYR A 420 -35.20 11.20 19.22
CA TYR A 420 -34.02 12.07 19.06
C TYR A 420 -34.34 13.53 19.46
N PHE A 421 -35.41 14.10 18.93
CA PHE A 421 -35.76 15.48 19.21
C PHE A 421 -36.38 15.69 20.63
N GLU A 422 -36.97 14.66 21.23
CA GLU A 422 -37.50 14.73 22.59
C GLU A 422 -36.42 14.64 23.68
N ILE A 423 -35.39 13.81 23.45
CA ILE A 423 -34.42 13.43 24.51
C ILE A 423 -33.12 14.24 24.37
N ILE A 424 -32.62 14.43 23.15
CA ILE A 424 -31.40 15.18 22.96
C ILE A 424 -31.69 16.67 23.14
N PRO A 425 -30.99 17.38 24.06
CA PRO A 425 -31.16 18.81 24.24
C PRO A 425 -30.92 19.58 22.95
N VAL A 426 -31.71 20.61 22.70
CA VAL A 426 -31.64 21.43 21.45
C VAL A 426 -30.21 21.89 21.13
N ALA A 427 -29.44 22.26 22.14
CA ALA A 427 -28.04 22.71 21.96
C ALA A 427 -27.07 21.57 21.54
N GLN A 428 -27.48 20.32 21.68
CA GLN A 428 -26.71 19.12 21.31
C GLN A 428 -27.24 18.47 20.02
N GLN A 429 -28.42 18.87 19.52
CA GLN A 429 -28.97 18.33 18.27
C GLN A 429 -28.15 18.78 17.09
N TYR A 430 -27.53 17.83 16.38
CA TYR A 430 -26.74 18.16 15.19
C TYR A 430 -27.46 17.79 13.90
N GLY A 431 -28.06 16.62 13.81
CA GLY A 431 -28.84 16.21 12.64
C GLY A 431 -29.07 14.71 12.54
N ILE A 432 -29.80 14.33 11.51
CA ILE A 432 -30.07 12.95 11.12
C ILE A 432 -29.73 12.81 9.64
N THR A 433 -28.95 11.79 9.30
CA THR A 433 -28.54 11.44 7.93
C THR A 433 -28.99 10.01 7.64
N GLN A 434 -29.62 9.82 6.50
CA GLN A 434 -29.95 8.50 5.99
C GLN A 434 -28.70 7.87 5.35
N TRP A 435 -28.52 6.56 5.57
CA TRP A 435 -27.49 5.79 4.86
C TRP A 435 -27.95 5.46 3.44
N CYS A 436 -27.12 5.72 2.47
CA CYS A 436 -27.38 5.56 1.05
C CYS A 436 -28.54 6.41 0.48
N ALA A 437 -28.51 6.67 -0.80
CA ALA A 437 -29.53 7.42 -1.53
C ALA A 437 -30.64 6.54 -2.11
N THR A 438 -30.41 5.22 -2.17
CA THR A 438 -31.32 4.24 -2.78
C THR A 438 -31.36 2.95 -1.98
N ASP A 439 -32.50 2.30 -2.02
CA ASP A 439 -32.67 0.96 -1.45
C ASP A 439 -31.80 -0.08 -2.16
N ALA A 440 -31.48 -1.17 -1.45
CA ALA A 440 -30.83 -2.35 -1.99
C ALA A 440 -31.83 -3.54 -2.04
N PRO A 441 -32.69 -3.64 -3.06
CA PRO A 441 -33.85 -4.55 -3.06
C PRO A 441 -33.52 -6.03 -2.87
N GLY A 442 -32.29 -6.43 -3.22
CA GLY A 442 -31.79 -7.81 -3.09
C GLY A 442 -30.99 -8.08 -1.82
N ALA A 443 -30.76 -7.06 -0.99
CA ALA A 443 -30.08 -7.22 0.28
C ALA A 443 -31.09 -7.56 1.40
N PRO A 444 -30.68 -8.37 2.40
CA PRO A 444 -31.36 -8.34 3.68
C PRO A 444 -31.20 -6.92 4.23
N GLY A 445 -32.30 -6.26 4.54
CA GLY A 445 -32.21 -5.01 5.26
C GLY A 445 -31.57 -5.28 6.62
N GLU A 446 -30.55 -4.53 6.98
CA GLU A 446 -30.02 -4.50 8.33
C GLU A 446 -30.94 -3.69 9.24
#